data_9c289720fb74f774b1ee2a18c4bb5ca9
#
_entry.id   9c289720fb74f774b1ee2a18c4bb5ca9
#
_cell.length_a   1.000
_cell.length_b   1.000
_cell.length_c   1.000
_cell.angle_alpha   90.00
_cell.angle_beta   90.00
_cell.angle_gamma   90.00
#
_symmetry.space_group_name_H-M   'P 1'
#
loop_
_entity.id
_entity.type
_entity.pdbx_description
1 polymer ?
#
loop_
_entity_poly.entity_id
_entity_poly.type
_entity_poly.pdbx_seq_one_letter_code
_entity_poly.pdbx_strand_id
1 'polypeptide(L)'
;MKKIVFLASAVLILNSCVVSTAAKVVKGAVNVSYKAVKGTVNGISWAVRKANGKIDEDRLDGTWKVVGVYRGSFEDFTKDQNPESSFTSECTDSFDQIIFKAKKSKFQPVHCSSEKEDWVKYSLEFGKNPITKEKENYIEYNSNNYISVIDVNNKTMVLEGNLMPKLAFSGAKLYLLEKVK
;
A
#
# COMPACT_ATOMS: atom_id res chain seq x y z
N MET A 1 -4.36 -73.05 -15.67
CA MET A 1 -5.19 -71.90 -15.23
C MET A 1 -4.27 -70.87 -14.54
N LYS A 2 -3.83 -69.87 -15.28
CA LYS A 2 -2.88 -68.84 -14.76
C LYS A 2 -3.67 -67.59 -14.43
N LYS A 3 -3.69 -67.22 -13.14
CA LYS A 3 -4.28 -65.95 -12.67
C LYS A 3 -3.21 -64.87 -12.80
N ILE A 4 -3.47 -63.92 -13.68
CA ILE A 4 -2.66 -62.70 -13.83
C ILE A 4 -3.21 -61.65 -12.85
N VAL A 5 -2.39 -61.29 -11.86
CA VAL A 5 -2.69 -60.17 -10.94
C VAL A 5 -2.15 -58.90 -11.58
N PHE A 6 -3.03 -58.01 -11.98
CA PHE A 6 -2.68 -56.65 -12.40
C PHE A 6 -2.49 -55.78 -11.17
N LEU A 7 -1.25 -55.38 -10.96
CA LEU A 7 -0.92 -54.34 -9.96
C LEU A 7 -1.11 -52.99 -10.63
N ALA A 8 -2.20 -52.32 -10.26
CA ALA A 8 -2.46 -50.94 -10.67
C ALA A 8 -1.63 -50.00 -9.81
N SER A 9 -0.55 -49.45 -10.36
CA SER A 9 0.24 -48.40 -9.76
C SER A 9 -0.52 -47.08 -9.91
N ALA A 10 -1.09 -46.59 -8.81
CA ALA A 10 -1.69 -45.26 -8.76
C ALA A 10 -0.58 -44.19 -8.73
N VAL A 11 -0.33 -43.57 -9.87
CA VAL A 11 0.52 -42.39 -9.96
C VAL A 11 -0.29 -41.19 -9.47
N LEU A 12 -0.01 -40.73 -8.26
CA LEU A 12 -0.51 -39.45 -7.75
C LEU A 12 0.20 -38.30 -8.46
N ILE A 13 -0.44 -37.80 -9.50
CA ILE A 13 -0.02 -36.55 -10.14
C ILE A 13 -0.46 -35.41 -9.22
N LEU A 14 0.49 -34.85 -8.51
CA LEU A 14 0.32 -33.60 -7.80
C LEU A 14 0.14 -32.49 -8.85
N ASN A 15 -1.12 -32.17 -9.13
CA ASN A 15 -1.47 -31.02 -9.93
C ASN A 15 -1.16 -29.75 -9.11
N SER A 16 0.05 -29.21 -9.29
CA SER A 16 0.31 -27.84 -8.92
C SER A 16 -0.58 -26.94 -9.78
N CYS A 17 -1.57 -26.32 -9.15
CA CYS A 17 -2.39 -25.29 -9.78
C CYS A 17 -1.51 -24.13 -10.23
N VAL A 18 -1.01 -24.21 -11.46
CA VAL A 18 -0.59 -23.03 -12.20
C VAL A 18 -1.87 -22.28 -12.55
N VAL A 19 -2.20 -21.26 -11.79
CA VAL A 19 -3.25 -20.32 -12.17
C VAL A 19 -2.74 -19.56 -13.39
N SER A 20 -3.02 -20.09 -14.57
CA SER A 20 -2.87 -19.34 -15.81
C SER A 20 -3.95 -18.27 -15.86
N THR A 21 -3.57 -17.04 -15.56
CA THR A 21 -4.42 -15.86 -15.77
C THR A 21 -4.55 -15.68 -17.29
N ALA A 22 -5.65 -16.15 -17.85
CA ALA A 22 -6.01 -15.86 -19.23
C ALA A 22 -6.27 -14.34 -19.32
N ALA A 23 -5.33 -13.61 -19.89
CA ALA A 23 -5.47 -12.20 -20.21
C ALA A 23 -6.52 -12.05 -21.33
N LYS A 24 -7.74 -11.71 -20.99
CA LYS A 24 -8.67 -11.16 -21.97
C LYS A 24 -8.19 -9.76 -22.32
N VAL A 25 -7.61 -9.62 -23.50
CA VAL A 25 -7.30 -8.32 -24.11
C VAL A 25 -8.61 -7.61 -24.42
N VAL A 26 -9.04 -6.75 -23.53
CA VAL A 26 -10.08 -5.74 -23.82
C VAL A 26 -9.35 -4.50 -24.30
N LYS A 27 -9.56 -4.13 -25.55
CA LYS A 27 -9.04 -2.89 -26.14
C LYS A 27 -9.50 -1.71 -25.29
N GLY A 28 -8.54 -1.03 -24.64
CA GLY A 28 -8.78 0.29 -24.03
C GLY A 28 -8.51 0.44 -22.54
N ALA A 29 -8.10 -0.61 -21.82
CA ALA A 29 -7.64 -0.47 -20.44
C ALA A 29 -6.33 -1.25 -20.28
N VAL A 30 -5.22 -0.55 -20.11
CA VAL A 30 -3.98 -1.17 -19.64
C VAL A 30 -4.22 -1.50 -18.16
N ASN A 31 -4.74 -2.70 -17.89
CA ASN A 31 -4.74 -3.24 -16.55
C ASN A 31 -3.30 -3.60 -16.19
N VAL A 32 -2.56 -2.67 -15.66
CA VAL A 32 -1.29 -2.94 -15.00
C VAL A 32 -1.62 -3.73 -13.73
N SER A 33 -1.56 -5.05 -13.80
CA SER A 33 -1.64 -5.91 -12.62
C SER A 33 -0.36 -5.73 -11.82
N TYR A 34 -0.36 -4.80 -10.90
CA TYR A 34 0.75 -4.66 -9.95
C TYR A 34 0.85 -5.96 -9.13
N LYS A 35 2.00 -6.59 -9.20
CA LYS A 35 2.30 -7.75 -8.35
C LYS A 35 2.26 -7.29 -6.90
N ALA A 36 1.68 -8.10 -6.02
CA ALA A 36 1.78 -7.83 -4.60
C ALA A 36 3.26 -7.87 -4.19
N VAL A 37 3.75 -6.80 -3.61
CA VAL A 37 5.09 -6.73 -3.05
C VAL A 37 5.01 -7.12 -1.58
N LYS A 38 5.87 -8.02 -1.14
CA LYS A 38 5.92 -8.51 0.24
C LYS A 38 7.30 -8.23 0.80
N GLY A 39 7.34 -7.86 2.08
CA GLY A 39 8.60 -7.62 2.75
C GLY A 39 8.42 -7.44 4.26
N THR A 40 9.50 -7.11 4.93
CA THR A 40 9.51 -6.80 6.37
C THR A 40 10.29 -5.50 6.57
N VAL A 41 9.66 -4.52 7.18
CA VAL A 41 10.29 -3.25 7.54
C VAL A 41 10.13 -3.06 9.04
N ASN A 42 11.23 -2.83 9.74
CA ASN A 42 11.24 -2.68 11.20
C ASN A 42 10.49 -3.80 11.96
N GLY A 43 10.66 -5.06 11.50
CA GLY A 43 10.01 -6.23 12.09
C GLY A 43 8.52 -6.41 11.72
N ILE A 44 7.97 -5.54 10.87
CA ILE A 44 6.57 -5.60 10.45
C ILE A 44 6.50 -6.22 9.07
N SER A 45 5.81 -7.35 8.98
CA SER A 45 5.51 -7.99 7.70
C SER A 45 4.41 -7.23 6.99
N TRP A 46 4.64 -6.90 5.74
CA TRP A 46 3.70 -6.18 4.89
C TRP A 46 3.53 -6.87 3.54
N ALA A 47 2.37 -6.69 2.94
CA ALA A 47 2.09 -7.07 1.57
C ALA A 47 1.28 -5.93 0.94
N VAL A 48 1.82 -5.29 -0.06
CA VAL A 48 1.19 -4.16 -0.73
C VAL A 48 0.61 -4.59 -2.05
N ARG A 49 -0.66 -4.29 -2.24
CA ARG A 49 -1.36 -4.51 -3.49
C ARG A 49 -2.24 -3.30 -3.77
N LYS A 50 -2.03 -2.65 -4.91
CA LYS A 50 -2.86 -1.50 -5.29
C LYS A 50 -4.34 -1.88 -5.29
N ALA A 51 -5.16 -1.12 -4.57
CA ALA A 51 -6.58 -1.37 -4.43
C ALA A 51 -7.30 -1.20 -5.78
N ASN A 52 -8.11 -2.19 -6.17
CA ASN A 52 -8.82 -2.22 -7.45
C ASN A 52 -10.24 -1.60 -7.42
N GLY A 53 -10.60 -0.89 -6.35
CA GLY A 53 -11.93 -0.30 -6.19
C GLY A 53 -11.93 0.80 -5.15
N LYS A 54 -13.09 1.41 -4.94
CA LYS A 54 -13.25 2.43 -3.90
C LYS A 54 -12.98 1.83 -2.53
N ILE A 55 -12.07 2.44 -1.79
CA ILE A 55 -11.77 2.11 -0.41
C ILE A 55 -12.85 2.72 0.48
N ASP A 56 -13.27 1.97 1.49
CA ASP A 56 -14.12 2.48 2.55
C ASP A 56 -13.32 3.43 3.44
N GLU A 57 -13.80 4.68 3.59
CA GLU A 57 -13.12 5.71 4.36
C GLU A 57 -12.94 5.34 5.84
N ASP A 58 -13.84 4.56 6.42
CA ASP A 58 -13.73 4.06 7.80
C ASP A 58 -12.46 3.22 8.04
N ARG A 59 -11.85 2.67 6.99
CA ARG A 59 -10.57 1.95 7.10
C ARG A 59 -9.40 2.86 7.42
N LEU A 60 -9.49 4.13 7.05
CA LEU A 60 -8.46 5.12 7.38
C LEU A 60 -8.48 5.47 8.86
N ASP A 61 -9.65 5.36 9.53
CA ASP A 61 -9.85 5.83 10.90
C ASP A 61 -8.84 5.26 11.89
N GLY A 62 -8.32 6.11 12.78
CA GLY A 62 -7.41 5.74 13.86
C GLY A 62 -6.02 6.39 13.76
N THR A 63 -5.11 5.89 14.58
CA THR A 63 -3.72 6.35 14.65
C THR A 63 -2.82 5.38 13.90
N TRP A 64 -1.97 5.93 13.05
CA TRP A 64 -1.05 5.19 12.21
C TRP A 64 0.37 5.68 12.43
N LYS A 65 1.29 4.79 12.79
CA LYS A 65 2.72 5.11 12.87
C LYS A 65 3.39 4.89 11.51
N VAL A 66 4.25 5.81 11.10
CA VAL A 66 5.05 5.69 9.88
C VAL A 66 6.26 4.80 10.19
N VAL A 67 6.22 3.55 9.74
CA VAL A 67 7.28 2.57 10.01
C VAL A 67 8.43 2.64 9.00
N GLY A 68 8.23 3.30 7.87
CA GLY A 68 9.25 3.54 6.88
C GLY A 68 8.77 4.45 5.77
N VAL A 69 9.72 5.19 5.19
CA VAL A 69 9.49 6.05 4.02
C VAL A 69 10.43 5.60 2.91
N TYR A 70 9.86 5.14 1.80
CA TYR A 70 10.59 4.80 0.58
C TYR A 70 10.69 6.04 -0.31
N ARG A 71 11.90 6.31 -0.83
CA ARG A 71 12.16 7.44 -1.74
C ARG A 71 11.87 7.01 -3.16
N GLY A 72 10.67 7.25 -3.63
CA GLY A 72 10.23 6.90 -4.98
C GLY A 72 8.72 6.67 -5.01
N SER A 73 8.22 6.40 -6.20
CA SER A 73 6.83 6.04 -6.44
C SER A 73 6.55 4.58 -6.06
N PHE A 74 5.28 4.22 -6.02
CA PHE A 74 4.89 2.81 -5.90
C PHE A 74 5.39 1.97 -7.09
N GLU A 75 5.46 2.55 -8.28
CA GLU A 75 6.00 1.89 -9.47
C GLU A 75 7.50 1.59 -9.32
N ASP A 76 8.29 2.55 -8.81
CA ASP A 76 9.71 2.35 -8.51
C ASP A 76 9.90 1.25 -7.48
N PHE A 77 9.11 1.30 -6.41
CA PHE A 77 9.12 0.31 -5.34
C PHE A 77 8.83 -1.12 -5.84
N THR A 78 7.91 -1.29 -6.80
CA THR A 78 7.59 -2.62 -7.36
C THR A 78 8.68 -3.20 -8.24
N LYS A 79 9.57 -2.35 -8.74
CA LYS A 79 10.71 -2.71 -9.60
C LYS A 79 12.01 -2.88 -8.81
N ASP A 80 12.06 -2.34 -7.59
CA ASP A 80 13.22 -2.44 -6.73
C ASP A 80 13.45 -3.90 -6.28
N GLN A 81 14.68 -4.38 -6.44
CA GLN A 81 15.06 -5.74 -6.04
C GLN A 81 15.27 -5.88 -4.54
N ASN A 82 15.57 -4.77 -3.86
CA ASN A 82 15.79 -4.73 -2.42
C ASN A 82 15.15 -3.49 -1.79
N PRO A 83 13.81 -3.37 -1.86
CA PRO A 83 13.10 -2.18 -1.40
C PRO A 83 13.29 -1.92 0.10
N GLU A 84 13.55 -2.95 0.89
CA GLU A 84 13.73 -2.84 2.34
C GLU A 84 14.93 -1.96 2.72
N SER A 85 16.02 -2.01 1.95
CA SER A 85 17.19 -1.19 2.18
C SER A 85 16.97 0.30 1.87
N SER A 86 15.93 0.60 1.13
CA SER A 86 15.59 1.96 0.68
C SER A 86 14.62 2.68 1.61
N PHE A 87 14.07 1.99 2.62
CA PHE A 87 13.26 2.62 3.64
C PHE A 87 14.13 3.36 4.65
N THR A 88 13.75 4.58 4.93
CA THR A 88 14.42 5.43 5.94
C THR A 88 13.40 5.83 7.02
N SER A 89 13.91 5.97 8.26
CA SER A 89 13.18 6.61 9.34
C SER A 89 13.98 7.82 9.80
N GLU A 90 13.32 8.94 10.01
CA GLU A 90 13.94 10.14 10.55
C GLU A 90 13.92 10.18 12.08
N CYS A 91 13.19 9.25 12.70
CA CYS A 91 13.05 9.14 14.14
C CYS A 91 13.98 8.06 14.69
N THR A 92 14.74 8.36 15.74
CA THR A 92 15.66 7.41 16.39
C THR A 92 14.92 6.48 17.35
N ASP A 93 14.08 7.03 18.22
CA ASP A 93 13.45 6.29 19.34
C ASP A 93 11.91 6.25 19.27
N SER A 94 11.34 6.81 18.22
CA SER A 94 9.90 6.91 18.06
C SER A 94 9.53 6.85 16.57
N PHE A 95 8.28 7.12 16.25
CA PHE A 95 7.78 7.16 14.87
C PHE A 95 6.94 8.41 14.66
N ASP A 96 7.05 9.00 13.48
CA ASP A 96 6.02 9.92 13.01
C ASP A 96 4.67 9.19 12.97
N GLN A 97 3.60 9.91 13.24
CA GLN A 97 2.25 9.37 13.24
C GLN A 97 1.31 10.23 12.42
N ILE A 98 0.24 9.60 11.98
CA ILE A 98 -0.88 10.27 11.33
C ILE A 98 -2.15 9.78 11.99
N ILE A 99 -2.94 10.73 12.47
CA ILE A 99 -4.22 10.43 13.11
C ILE A 99 -5.32 10.78 12.12
N PHE A 100 -6.09 9.80 11.68
CA PHE A 100 -7.29 10.01 10.89
C PHE A 100 -8.54 9.98 11.76
N LYS A 101 -9.45 10.91 11.52
CA LYS A 101 -10.82 10.91 12.02
C LYS A 101 -11.76 10.86 10.82
N ALA A 102 -12.00 9.66 10.28
CA ALA A 102 -12.75 9.43 9.07
C ALA A 102 -14.14 10.07 9.11
N LYS A 103 -14.91 9.85 10.17
CA LYS A 103 -16.22 10.46 10.37
C LYS A 103 -16.25 12.00 10.33
N LYS A 104 -15.11 12.64 10.45
CA LYS A 104 -14.96 14.11 10.41
C LYS A 104 -14.15 14.57 9.20
N SER A 105 -13.77 13.63 8.33
CA SER A 105 -12.94 13.81 7.12
C SER A 105 -11.76 14.73 7.39
N LYS A 106 -10.96 14.38 8.42
CA LYS A 106 -9.76 15.12 8.78
C LYS A 106 -8.65 14.21 9.28
N PHE A 107 -7.42 14.64 9.05
CA PHE A 107 -6.23 14.00 9.59
C PHE A 107 -5.31 15.00 10.27
N GLN A 108 -4.41 14.50 11.10
CA GLN A 108 -3.41 15.30 11.82
C GLN A 108 -2.07 14.57 11.78
N PRO A 109 -1.03 15.16 11.17
CA PRO A 109 0.34 14.70 11.33
C PRO A 109 0.83 14.94 12.77
N VAL A 110 1.61 14.00 13.27
CA VAL A 110 2.30 14.08 14.57
C VAL A 110 3.74 13.67 14.35
N HIS A 111 4.68 14.57 14.61
CA HIS A 111 6.10 14.29 14.48
C HIS A 111 6.63 13.44 15.63
N CYS A 112 7.74 12.77 15.41
CA CYS A 112 8.37 11.93 16.43
C CYS A 112 8.82 12.71 17.68
N SER A 113 8.97 14.02 17.57
CA SER A 113 9.14 14.94 18.70
C SER A 113 7.86 15.18 19.54
N SER A 114 6.78 14.48 19.21
CA SER A 114 5.43 14.68 19.77
C SER A 114 4.80 16.04 19.41
N GLU A 115 5.40 16.79 18.50
CA GLU A 115 4.80 17.99 17.93
C GLU A 115 3.63 17.60 17.03
N LYS A 116 2.44 18.14 17.32
CA LYS A 116 1.23 17.94 16.54
C LYS A 116 1.04 19.12 15.60
N GLU A 117 0.85 18.80 14.33
CA GLU A 117 0.37 19.80 13.37
C GLU A 117 -1.14 20.07 13.54
N ASP A 118 -1.63 21.07 12.85
CA ASP A 118 -3.06 21.36 12.83
C ASP A 118 -3.85 20.24 12.12
N TRP A 119 -5.14 20.13 12.48
CA TRP A 119 -6.06 19.24 11.80
C TRP A 119 -6.32 19.72 10.37
N VAL A 120 -6.05 18.87 9.42
CA VAL A 120 -6.27 19.11 7.98
C VAL A 120 -7.54 18.39 7.53
N LYS A 121 -8.44 19.15 6.87
CA LYS A 121 -9.61 18.55 6.21
C LYS A 121 -9.18 17.85 4.92
N TYR A 122 -9.85 16.75 4.61
CA TYR A 122 -9.62 16.01 3.37
C TYR A 122 -10.93 15.49 2.77
N SER A 123 -10.89 15.08 1.50
CA SER A 123 -11.85 14.19 0.88
C SER A 123 -11.16 12.93 0.38
N LEU A 124 -11.82 11.77 0.50
CA LEU A 124 -11.37 10.51 -0.09
C LEU A 124 -12.13 10.27 -1.38
N GLU A 125 -11.41 10.30 -2.49
CA GLU A 125 -11.94 10.17 -3.82
C GLU A 125 -11.51 8.84 -4.48
N PHE A 126 -12.34 8.34 -5.39
CA PHE A 126 -11.99 7.23 -6.28
C PHE A 126 -12.22 7.65 -7.73
N GLY A 127 -11.15 7.95 -8.44
CA GLY A 127 -11.23 8.49 -9.79
C GLY A 127 -9.86 8.73 -10.40
N LYS A 128 -9.83 9.54 -11.44
CA LYS A 128 -8.58 9.95 -12.07
C LYS A 128 -7.84 10.94 -11.17
N ASN A 129 -6.77 10.48 -10.54
CA ASN A 129 -5.93 11.34 -9.70
C ASN A 129 -5.32 12.48 -10.54
N PRO A 130 -5.43 13.75 -10.11
CA PRO A 130 -4.91 14.89 -10.87
C PRO A 130 -3.39 14.89 -11.07
N ILE A 131 -2.63 14.19 -10.20
CA ILE A 131 -1.17 14.11 -10.30
C ILE A 131 -0.75 12.90 -11.13
N THR A 132 -1.11 11.69 -10.71
CA THR A 132 -0.68 10.43 -11.37
C THR A 132 -1.39 10.17 -12.69
N LYS A 133 -2.55 10.81 -12.91
CA LYS A 133 -3.46 10.61 -14.06
C LYS A 133 -4.06 9.20 -14.10
N GLU A 134 -3.81 8.36 -13.10
CA GLU A 134 -4.38 7.02 -12.97
C GLU A 134 -5.72 7.02 -12.26
N LYS A 135 -6.51 5.97 -12.50
CA LYS A 135 -7.74 5.73 -11.73
C LYS A 135 -7.40 4.99 -10.46
N GLU A 136 -7.52 5.68 -9.31
CA GLU A 136 -7.12 5.17 -8.01
C GLU A 136 -7.88 5.83 -6.87
N ASN A 137 -7.66 5.36 -5.64
CA ASN A 137 -8.11 6.05 -4.44
C ASN A 137 -7.07 7.12 -4.08
N TYR A 138 -7.52 8.33 -3.79
CA TYR A 138 -6.65 9.40 -3.35
C TYR A 138 -7.33 10.32 -2.35
N ILE A 139 -6.53 10.90 -1.51
CA ILE A 139 -6.93 11.94 -0.56
C ILE A 139 -6.59 13.28 -1.20
N GLU A 140 -7.57 14.18 -1.26
CA GLU A 140 -7.37 15.58 -1.61
C GLU A 140 -7.45 16.44 -0.35
N TYR A 141 -6.49 17.36 -0.16
CA TYR A 141 -6.45 18.25 1.00
C TYR A 141 -5.81 19.60 0.64
N ASN A 142 -6.10 20.64 1.43
CA ASN A 142 -5.55 22.00 1.26
C ASN A 142 -5.59 22.49 -0.20
N SER A 143 -6.71 22.26 -0.92
CA SER A 143 -6.97 22.78 -2.27
C SER A 143 -5.81 22.55 -3.26
N ASN A 144 -5.64 21.32 -3.75
CA ASN A 144 -4.68 20.85 -4.75
C ASN A 144 -3.50 20.03 -4.23
N ASN A 145 -3.52 19.54 -3.01
CA ASN A 145 -2.58 18.50 -2.59
C ASN A 145 -3.26 17.13 -2.66
N TYR A 146 -2.55 16.15 -3.17
CA TYR A 146 -3.08 14.82 -3.43
C TYR A 146 -2.15 13.76 -2.87
N ILE A 147 -2.73 12.74 -2.25
CA ILE A 147 -2.04 11.56 -1.71
C ILE A 147 -2.76 10.35 -2.24
N SER A 148 -2.07 9.50 -2.99
CA SER A 148 -2.63 8.21 -3.42
C SER A 148 -2.73 7.26 -2.24
N VAL A 149 -3.90 6.63 -2.07
CA VAL A 149 -4.08 5.54 -1.10
C VAL A 149 -3.89 4.23 -1.85
N ILE A 150 -2.67 3.70 -1.77
CA ILE A 150 -2.27 2.51 -2.53
C ILE A 150 -2.97 1.28 -1.96
N ASP A 151 -2.90 1.09 -0.64
CA ASP A 151 -3.51 -0.02 0.07
C ASP A 151 -3.86 0.36 1.51
N VAL A 152 -4.93 -0.20 2.04
CA VAL A 152 -5.27 -0.09 3.46
C VAL A 152 -6.01 -1.33 3.94
N ASN A 153 -5.56 -1.88 5.04
CA ASN A 153 -6.21 -2.97 5.75
C ASN A 153 -6.24 -2.69 7.26
N ASN A 154 -6.65 -3.67 8.06
CA ASN A 154 -6.80 -3.48 9.50
C ASN A 154 -5.49 -3.27 10.28
N LYS A 155 -4.33 -3.49 9.64
CA LYS A 155 -3.02 -3.42 10.29
C LYS A 155 -2.07 -2.46 9.59
N THR A 156 -2.12 -2.39 8.28
CA THR A 156 -1.17 -1.63 7.47
C THR A 156 -1.87 -0.73 6.48
N MET A 157 -1.23 0.40 6.18
CA MET A 157 -1.65 1.34 5.15
C MET A 157 -0.43 1.79 4.36
N VAL A 158 -0.61 1.97 3.06
CA VAL A 158 0.43 2.47 2.16
C VAL A 158 -0.10 3.69 1.42
N LEU A 159 0.61 4.79 1.57
CA LEU A 159 0.28 6.08 0.96
C LEU A 159 1.42 6.53 0.06
N GLU A 160 1.10 7.15 -1.07
CA GLU A 160 2.07 7.77 -1.96
C GLU A 160 1.77 9.26 -2.13
N GLY A 161 2.74 10.10 -1.88
CA GLY A 161 2.60 11.56 -1.99
C GLY A 161 3.43 12.30 -0.96
N ASN A 162 3.09 13.56 -0.71
CA ASN A 162 3.78 14.39 0.26
C ASN A 162 2.91 14.64 1.50
N LEU A 163 2.77 13.61 2.32
CA LEU A 163 1.90 13.64 3.49
C LEU A 163 2.51 14.42 4.67
N MET A 164 3.84 14.40 4.76
CA MET A 164 4.58 15.07 5.84
C MET A 164 5.59 16.04 5.23
N PRO A 165 5.19 17.29 4.99
CA PRO A 165 6.00 18.26 4.25
C PRO A 165 7.32 18.63 4.91
N LYS A 166 7.46 18.43 6.21
CA LYS A 166 8.72 18.67 6.94
C LYS A 166 9.79 17.60 6.69
N LEU A 167 9.42 16.45 6.10
CA LEU A 167 10.42 15.46 5.70
C LEU A 167 11.24 16.01 4.54
N ALA A 168 12.56 16.01 4.69
CA ALA A 168 13.53 16.76 3.88
C ALA A 168 13.72 16.27 2.42
N PHE A 169 12.78 15.54 1.83
CA PHE A 169 12.91 15.08 0.45
C PHE A 169 12.01 15.84 -0.52
N SER A 170 12.58 16.28 -1.60
CA SER A 170 11.84 16.58 -2.82
C SER A 170 11.61 15.28 -3.61
N GLY A 171 10.41 15.06 -4.13
CA GLY A 171 10.08 13.91 -4.96
C GLY A 171 8.97 13.02 -4.40
N ALA A 172 8.65 11.96 -5.13
CA ALA A 172 7.65 10.98 -4.72
C ALA A 172 8.14 10.22 -3.47
N LYS A 173 7.22 10.01 -2.54
CA LYS A 173 7.47 9.27 -1.31
C LYS A 173 6.36 8.25 -1.11
N LEU A 174 6.77 7.03 -0.76
CA LEU A 174 5.85 5.98 -0.36
C LEU A 174 5.98 5.78 1.15
N TYR A 175 4.88 5.96 1.85
CA TYR A 175 4.81 5.78 3.30
C TYR A 175 4.23 4.41 3.62
N LEU A 176 4.93 3.65 4.42
CA LEU A 176 4.43 2.43 5.02
C LEU A 176 4.02 2.72 6.46
N LEU A 177 2.76 2.49 6.76
CA LEU A 177 2.17 2.79 8.06
C LEU A 177 1.62 1.53 8.72
N GLU A 178 1.75 1.46 10.04
CA GLU A 178 1.13 0.44 10.87
C GLU A 178 0.12 1.06 11.83
N LYS A 179 -1.04 0.40 11.97
CA LYS A 179 -2.10 0.87 12.87
C LYS A 179 -1.67 0.70 14.32
N VAL A 180 -1.75 1.78 15.09
CA VAL A 180 -1.54 1.74 16.54
C VAL A 180 -2.76 1.12 17.19
N LYS A 181 -2.53 0.14 18.06
CA LYS A 181 -3.60 -0.54 18.81
C LYS A 181 -4.12 0.30 19.97
#